data_8d4a05a780354f008f593e2205e2e735
#
_entry.id   8d4a05a780354f008f593e2205e2e735
#
_cell.length_a   1.000
_cell.length_b   1.000
_cell.length_c   1.000
_cell.angle_alpha   90.00
_cell.angle_beta   90.00
_cell.angle_gamma   90.00
#
_symmetry.space_group_name_H-M   'P 1'
#
loop_
_entity.id
_entity.type
_entity.pdbx_description
1 polymer ?
#
loop_
_entity_poly.entity_id
_entity_poly.type
_entity_poly.pdbx_seq_one_letter_code
_entity_poly.pdbx_strand_id
1 'polypeptide(L)'
;CNPAIGGTGKGHLVRELDALGGEMAKAADRACIQYRLLNRGKGPAVHSLRAQIDRPAYTQYMKHKVELQENLTLKQAEIVELLTENGEVTGVVTALGAVFRAKKVILATGTYLKGRIYVGDVTYEAGPDNQRPAAQLSESLRAAGIKLRRFKTGTPARIKKSSIDFTNLEVQEGDEPIVPRSEEHTSELQSHSYLV
;
A
#
# COMPACT_ATOMS: atom_id res chain seq x y z
N CYS A 1 -4.87 6.16 -4.48
CA CYS A 1 -5.42 5.15 -3.58
C CYS A 1 -5.99 5.78 -2.31
N ASN A 2 -6.88 5.08 -1.65
CA ASN A 2 -7.47 5.54 -0.40
C ASN A 2 -6.39 5.51 0.71
N PRO A 3 -6.16 6.58 1.48
CA PRO A 3 -5.15 6.61 2.54
C PRO A 3 -5.66 5.86 3.79
N ALA A 4 -5.86 4.56 3.66
CA ALA A 4 -6.33 3.70 4.74
C ALA A 4 -5.57 2.37 4.77
N ILE A 5 -5.24 1.91 5.97
CA ILE A 5 -4.62 0.60 6.22
C ILE A 5 -5.64 -0.33 6.85
N GLY A 6 -5.80 -1.52 6.28
CA GLY A 6 -6.75 -2.54 6.73
C GLY A 6 -8.11 -2.45 6.06
N GLY A 7 -9.16 -2.72 6.80
CA GLY A 7 -10.50 -2.94 6.28
C GLY A 7 -10.78 -4.42 5.99
N THR A 8 -11.96 -4.71 5.46
CA THR A 8 -12.41 -6.09 5.21
C THR A 8 -11.44 -6.88 4.34
N GLY A 9 -11.01 -8.05 4.80
CA GLY A 9 -10.05 -8.94 4.15
C GLY A 9 -8.59 -8.46 4.16
N LYS A 10 -8.32 -7.21 4.51
CA LYS A 10 -6.97 -6.64 4.58
C LYS A 10 -6.48 -6.46 6.03
N GLY A 11 -7.38 -6.14 6.96
CA GLY A 11 -7.06 -5.96 8.37
C GLY A 11 -6.44 -7.19 9.02
N HIS A 12 -6.91 -8.36 8.65
CA HIS A 12 -6.38 -9.66 9.10
C HIS A 12 -4.92 -9.84 8.66
N LEU A 13 -4.64 -9.60 7.37
CA LEU A 13 -3.28 -9.70 6.82
C LEU A 13 -2.30 -8.72 7.48
N VAL A 14 -2.76 -7.52 7.84
CA VAL A 14 -1.91 -6.56 8.56
C VAL A 14 -1.57 -7.06 9.96
N ARG A 15 -2.51 -7.71 10.66
CA ARG A 15 -2.24 -8.32 11.97
C ARG A 15 -1.30 -9.53 11.88
N GLU A 16 -1.48 -10.38 10.89
CA GLU A 16 -0.56 -11.50 10.64
C GLU A 16 0.86 -10.99 10.35
N LEU A 17 0.96 -9.92 9.55
CA LEU A 17 2.24 -9.29 9.28
C LEU A 17 2.87 -8.68 10.54
N ASP A 18 2.08 -8.04 11.40
CA ASP A 18 2.54 -7.48 12.67
C ASP A 18 3.08 -8.56 13.60
N ALA A 19 2.37 -9.68 13.74
CA ALA A 19 2.79 -10.84 14.53
C ALA A 19 4.14 -11.44 14.05
N LEU A 20 4.50 -11.21 12.78
CA LEU A 20 5.80 -11.58 12.22
C LEU A 20 6.86 -10.48 12.34
N GLY A 21 6.58 -9.40 13.07
CA GLY A 21 7.47 -8.26 13.24
C GLY A 21 7.44 -7.23 12.10
N GLY A 22 6.40 -7.26 11.25
CA GLY A 22 6.26 -6.35 10.12
C GLY A 22 5.97 -4.91 10.55
N GLU A 23 6.47 -3.94 9.80
CA GLU A 23 6.44 -2.52 10.14
C GLU A 23 5.13 -1.80 9.78
N MET A 24 4.24 -2.44 8.97
CA MET A 24 3.04 -1.77 8.45
C MET A 24 2.06 -1.35 9.54
N ALA A 25 1.84 -2.16 10.57
CA ALA A 25 0.93 -1.85 11.66
C ALA A 25 1.47 -0.71 12.52
N LYS A 26 2.77 -0.74 12.87
CA LYS A 26 3.47 0.33 13.61
C LYS A 26 3.42 1.66 12.87
N ALA A 27 3.69 1.65 11.58
CA ALA A 27 3.60 2.83 10.72
C ALA A 27 2.16 3.36 10.63
N ALA A 28 1.17 2.46 10.58
CA ALA A 28 -0.24 2.83 10.57
C ALA A 28 -0.66 3.48 11.89
N ASP A 29 -0.25 2.94 13.02
CA ASP A 29 -0.55 3.51 14.34
C ASP A 29 0.05 4.92 14.50
N ARG A 30 1.30 5.10 14.05
CA ARG A 30 1.98 6.39 14.14
C ARG A 30 1.38 7.48 13.24
N ALA A 31 0.81 7.10 12.11
CA ALA A 31 0.23 8.03 11.13
C ALA A 31 -1.30 8.01 11.12
N CYS A 32 -1.93 7.37 12.10
CA CYS A 32 -3.37 7.22 12.13
C CYS A 32 -4.08 8.54 12.48
N ILE A 33 -5.12 8.84 11.70
CA ILE A 33 -6.04 9.94 11.96
C ILE A 33 -7.32 9.42 12.63
N GLN A 34 -7.78 8.23 12.24
CA GLN A 34 -8.99 7.63 12.78
C GLN A 34 -8.92 6.11 12.72
N TYR A 35 -9.30 5.45 13.81
CA TYR A 35 -9.55 4.02 13.85
C TYR A 35 -11.04 3.72 13.77
N ARG A 36 -11.40 2.68 13.01
CA ARG A 36 -12.76 2.19 12.97
C ARG A 36 -12.82 0.68 12.74
N LEU A 37 -13.55 -0.01 13.60
CA LEU A 37 -13.87 -1.42 13.42
C LEU A 37 -15.07 -1.54 12.48
N LEU A 38 -14.86 -2.14 11.32
CA LEU A 38 -15.88 -2.37 10.31
C LEU A 38 -16.60 -3.69 10.56
N ASN A 39 -17.84 -3.78 10.04
CA ASN A 39 -18.68 -4.99 10.06
C ASN A 39 -19.08 -5.48 11.45
N ARG A 40 -19.20 -4.61 12.45
CA ARG A 40 -19.60 -4.98 13.82
C ARG A 40 -20.89 -5.80 13.88
N GLY A 41 -21.85 -5.56 12.98
CA GLY A 41 -23.11 -6.29 12.90
C GLY A 41 -23.07 -7.62 12.14
N LYS A 42 -21.90 -8.04 11.63
CA LYS A 42 -21.80 -9.24 10.77
C LYS A 42 -21.09 -10.43 11.43
N GLY A 43 -20.82 -10.36 12.71
CA GLY A 43 -20.11 -11.39 13.47
C GLY A 43 -18.60 -11.26 13.47
N PRO A 44 -17.91 -11.88 14.47
CA PRO A 44 -16.49 -11.65 14.76
C PRO A 44 -15.54 -11.99 13.61
N ALA A 45 -15.84 -13.02 12.83
CA ALA A 45 -14.98 -13.50 11.74
C ALA A 45 -14.74 -12.46 10.64
N VAL A 46 -15.62 -11.47 10.48
CA VAL A 46 -15.50 -10.40 9.49
C VAL A 46 -15.27 -9.02 10.11
N HIS A 47 -15.11 -8.95 11.43
CA HIS A 47 -14.69 -7.73 12.11
C HIS A 47 -13.32 -7.33 11.57
N SER A 48 -13.18 -6.10 11.11
CA SER A 48 -11.97 -5.66 10.47
C SER A 48 -11.64 -4.22 10.83
N LEU A 49 -10.51 -4.05 11.50
CA LEU A 49 -10.01 -2.74 11.86
C LEU A 49 -9.52 -1.99 10.61
N ARG A 50 -9.97 -0.75 10.44
CA ARG A 50 -9.46 0.19 9.44
C ARG A 50 -8.87 1.39 10.15
N ALA A 51 -7.63 1.71 9.82
CA ALA A 51 -6.98 2.96 10.19
C ALA A 51 -7.02 3.92 9.00
N GLN A 52 -7.60 5.09 9.17
CA GLN A 52 -7.46 6.20 8.24
C GLN A 52 -6.12 6.87 8.52
N ILE A 53 -5.32 7.11 7.48
CA ILE A 53 -3.90 7.44 7.61
C ILE A 53 -3.62 8.85 7.06
N ASP A 54 -2.79 9.61 7.78
CA ASP A 54 -2.04 10.70 7.19
C ASP A 54 -0.96 10.13 6.27
N ARG A 55 -1.21 10.22 4.95
CA ARG A 55 -0.34 9.63 3.94
C ARG A 55 1.08 10.21 3.92
N PRO A 56 1.30 11.52 4.00
CA PRO A 56 2.63 12.11 4.16
C PRO A 56 3.38 11.57 5.38
N ALA A 57 2.75 11.56 6.54
CA ALA A 57 3.36 11.06 7.78
C ALA A 57 3.74 9.57 7.68
N TYR A 58 2.85 8.74 7.13
CA TYR A 58 3.14 7.32 6.89
C TYR A 58 4.32 7.13 5.93
N THR A 59 4.34 7.87 4.84
CA THR A 59 5.41 7.78 3.83
C THR A 59 6.76 8.18 4.42
N GLN A 60 6.79 9.26 5.20
CA GLN A 60 8.00 9.73 5.87
C GLN A 60 8.52 8.72 6.88
N TYR A 61 7.64 8.15 7.69
CA TYR A 61 7.99 7.11 8.66
C TYR A 61 8.59 5.88 7.97
N MET A 62 7.92 5.33 6.97
CA MET A 62 8.38 4.14 6.24
C MET A 62 9.70 4.40 5.50
N LYS A 63 9.84 5.59 4.89
CA LYS A 63 11.09 5.98 4.25
C LYS A 63 12.24 5.96 5.25
N HIS A 64 12.07 6.60 6.40
CA HIS A 64 13.08 6.65 7.45
C HIS A 64 13.47 5.25 7.95
N LYS A 65 12.47 4.38 8.17
CA LYS A 65 12.70 2.98 8.57
C LYS A 65 13.54 2.19 7.56
N VAL A 66 13.21 2.32 6.28
CA VAL A 66 13.91 1.63 5.19
C VAL A 66 15.35 2.15 5.04
N GLU A 67 15.55 3.47 5.16
CA GLU A 67 16.88 4.10 5.05
C GLU A 67 17.82 3.72 6.19
N LEU A 68 17.29 3.47 7.38
CA LEU A 68 18.06 3.07 8.56
C LEU A 68 18.23 1.55 8.71
N GLN A 69 17.57 0.76 7.85
CA GLN A 69 17.63 -0.69 7.96
C GLN A 69 19.02 -1.21 7.60
N GLU A 70 19.66 -1.88 8.54
CA GLU A 70 20.96 -2.54 8.30
C GLU A 70 20.86 -3.60 7.20
N ASN A 71 21.93 -3.75 6.44
CA ASN A 71 22.05 -4.69 5.32
C ASN A 71 21.01 -4.51 4.21
N LEU A 72 20.38 -3.32 4.13
CA LEU A 72 19.45 -2.93 3.08
C LEU A 72 20.02 -1.76 2.27
N THR A 73 20.06 -1.93 0.95
CA THR A 73 20.42 -0.85 0.03
C THR A 73 19.19 -0.43 -0.76
N LEU A 74 18.76 0.82 -0.59
CA LEU A 74 17.66 1.40 -1.34
C LEU A 74 18.20 2.02 -2.65
N LYS A 75 17.63 1.60 -3.79
CA LYS A 75 17.96 2.15 -5.11
C LYS A 75 16.70 2.56 -5.85
N GLN A 76 16.70 3.76 -6.40
CA GLN A 76 15.64 4.21 -7.30
C GLN A 76 16.01 3.82 -8.73
N ALA A 77 15.30 2.84 -9.28
CA ALA A 77 15.47 2.39 -10.64
C ALA A 77 14.19 1.73 -11.18
N GLU A 78 13.92 1.88 -12.46
CA GLU A 78 12.89 1.10 -13.14
C GLU A 78 13.49 -0.25 -13.57
N ILE A 79 12.92 -1.35 -13.11
CA ILE A 79 13.32 -2.69 -13.52
C ILE A 79 12.51 -3.08 -14.76
N VAL A 80 13.21 -3.49 -15.79
CA VAL A 80 12.62 -3.85 -17.09
C VAL A 80 12.71 -5.32 -17.42
N GLU A 81 13.66 -6.04 -16.82
CA GLU A 81 13.91 -7.44 -17.13
C GLU A 81 14.27 -8.25 -15.89
N LEU A 82 13.78 -9.48 -15.85
CA LEU A 82 14.17 -10.54 -14.92
C LEU A 82 15.17 -11.46 -15.62
N LEU A 83 16.37 -11.56 -15.08
CA LEU A 83 17.39 -12.46 -15.61
C LEU A 83 17.20 -13.88 -15.09
N THR A 84 17.19 -14.84 -15.99
CA THR A 84 17.09 -16.26 -15.67
C THR A 84 18.13 -17.07 -16.45
N GLU A 85 18.75 -18.03 -15.78
CA GLU A 85 19.70 -18.98 -16.37
C GLU A 85 19.31 -20.40 -15.91
N ASN A 86 19.15 -21.34 -16.81
CA ASN A 86 18.76 -22.72 -16.52
C ASN A 86 17.47 -22.85 -15.66
N GLY A 87 16.52 -21.93 -15.82
CA GLY A 87 15.26 -21.92 -15.06
C GLY A 87 15.36 -21.27 -13.66
N GLU A 88 16.53 -20.79 -13.27
CA GLU A 88 16.74 -20.08 -12.03
C GLU A 88 16.89 -18.57 -12.23
N VAL A 89 16.41 -17.78 -11.28
CA VAL A 89 16.57 -16.32 -11.29
C VAL A 89 18.02 -15.98 -10.90
N THR A 90 18.66 -15.12 -11.71
CA THR A 90 20.06 -14.70 -11.47
C THR A 90 20.19 -13.19 -11.23
N GLY A 91 19.12 -12.41 -11.43
CA GLY A 91 19.15 -10.97 -11.21
C GLY A 91 18.05 -10.20 -11.95
N VAL A 92 18.26 -8.90 -12.05
CA VAL A 92 17.36 -7.97 -12.75
C VAL A 92 18.17 -6.94 -13.55
N VAL A 93 17.55 -6.38 -14.59
CA VAL A 93 18.11 -5.29 -15.41
C VAL A 93 17.27 -4.04 -15.25
N THR A 94 17.91 -2.91 -15.11
CA THR A 94 17.25 -1.60 -15.07
C THR A 94 17.04 -1.03 -16.48
N ALA A 95 16.15 -0.05 -16.61
CA ALA A 95 15.91 0.66 -17.87
C ALA A 95 17.15 1.39 -18.40
N LEU A 96 18.13 1.69 -17.54
CA LEU A 96 19.41 2.31 -17.91
C LEU A 96 20.51 1.28 -18.18
N GLY A 97 20.20 -0.01 -18.22
CA GLY A 97 21.13 -1.08 -18.54
C GLY A 97 21.97 -1.59 -17.37
N ALA A 98 21.79 -1.07 -16.15
CA ALA A 98 22.50 -1.61 -14.99
C ALA A 98 21.94 -2.98 -14.61
N VAL A 99 22.83 -3.91 -14.28
CA VAL A 99 22.50 -5.28 -13.87
C VAL A 99 22.73 -5.44 -12.38
N PHE A 100 21.71 -5.91 -11.68
CA PHE A 100 21.82 -6.33 -10.28
C PHE A 100 21.71 -7.84 -10.19
N ARG A 101 22.80 -8.49 -9.80
CA ARG A 101 22.83 -9.95 -9.58
C ARG A 101 22.22 -10.28 -8.22
N ALA A 102 21.34 -11.28 -8.20
CA ALA A 102 20.68 -11.74 -6.97
C ALA A 102 20.32 -13.21 -7.08
N LYS A 103 20.43 -13.93 -5.95
CA LYS A 103 20.00 -15.32 -5.86
C LYS A 103 18.46 -15.47 -5.81
N LYS A 104 17.77 -14.44 -5.36
CA LYS A 104 16.29 -14.39 -5.27
C LYS A 104 15.80 -12.99 -5.56
N VAL A 105 14.63 -12.89 -6.18
CA VAL A 105 13.95 -11.63 -6.50
C VAL A 105 12.52 -11.70 -5.96
N ILE A 106 12.14 -10.68 -5.21
CA ILE A 106 10.76 -10.51 -4.72
C ILE A 106 10.09 -9.44 -5.55
N LEU A 107 8.99 -9.78 -6.20
CA LEU A 107 8.17 -8.85 -6.99
C LEU A 107 7.05 -8.28 -6.13
N ALA A 108 7.14 -6.99 -5.79
CA ALA A 108 6.14 -6.27 -5.01
C ALA A 108 5.66 -5.02 -5.78
N THR A 109 5.26 -5.23 -7.03
CA THR A 109 5.01 -4.19 -8.03
C THR A 109 3.74 -3.37 -7.79
N GLY A 110 2.91 -3.71 -6.82
CA GLY A 110 1.67 -2.99 -6.52
C GLY A 110 0.79 -2.88 -7.78
N THR A 111 0.43 -1.66 -8.15
CA THR A 111 -0.37 -1.34 -9.33
C THR A 111 0.44 -0.69 -10.47
N TYR A 112 1.77 -0.81 -10.43
CA TYR A 112 2.65 -0.23 -11.47
C TYR A 112 2.79 -1.11 -12.70
N LEU A 113 2.68 -2.45 -12.56
CA LEU A 113 2.96 -3.38 -13.65
C LEU A 113 1.98 -3.17 -14.80
N LYS A 114 2.47 -2.56 -15.91
CA LYS A 114 1.68 -2.14 -17.07
C LYS A 114 0.40 -1.39 -16.65
N GLY A 115 0.56 -0.45 -15.70
CA GLY A 115 -0.53 0.31 -15.09
C GLY A 115 -1.31 1.12 -16.13
N ARG A 116 -2.63 1.21 -15.95
CA ARG A 116 -3.52 2.00 -16.81
C ARG A 116 -4.55 2.72 -15.94
N ILE A 117 -4.65 4.02 -16.13
CA ILE A 117 -5.60 4.87 -15.42
C ILE A 117 -6.83 5.12 -16.28
N TYR A 118 -7.99 5.12 -15.63
CA TYR A 118 -9.28 5.42 -16.22
C TYR A 118 -9.91 6.59 -15.45
N VAL A 119 -10.27 7.65 -16.15
CA VAL A 119 -10.96 8.82 -15.58
C VAL A 119 -12.12 9.16 -16.52
N GLY A 120 -13.35 8.75 -16.18
CA GLY A 120 -14.47 8.78 -17.11
C GLY A 120 -14.14 7.98 -18.36
N ASP A 121 -14.26 8.61 -19.52
CA ASP A 121 -13.99 8.01 -20.84
C ASP A 121 -12.50 8.08 -21.24
N VAL A 122 -11.69 8.78 -20.49
CA VAL A 122 -10.27 8.95 -20.78
C VAL A 122 -9.46 7.82 -20.17
N THR A 123 -8.56 7.22 -20.98
CA THR A 123 -7.62 6.19 -20.52
C THR A 123 -6.20 6.50 -20.97
N TYR A 124 -5.23 6.24 -20.09
CA TYR A 124 -3.82 6.42 -20.40
C TYR A 124 -2.93 5.49 -19.56
N GLU A 125 -1.71 5.25 -20.03
CA GLU A 125 -0.75 4.40 -19.32
C GLU A 125 -0.03 5.22 -18.25
N ALA A 126 -0.25 4.84 -16.98
CA ALA A 126 0.46 5.38 -15.83
C ALA A 126 0.35 4.43 -14.63
N GLY A 127 1.27 4.55 -13.72
CA GLY A 127 1.19 3.97 -12.37
C GLY A 127 0.44 4.89 -11.39
N PRO A 128 0.41 4.53 -10.09
CA PRO A 128 -0.17 5.37 -9.05
C PRO A 128 0.39 6.81 -9.09
N ASP A 129 -0.47 7.77 -8.79
CA ASP A 129 -0.13 9.20 -8.74
C ASP A 129 0.55 9.73 -10.02
N ASN A 130 0.15 9.20 -11.19
CA ASN A 130 0.71 9.52 -12.51
C ASN A 130 2.21 9.23 -12.69
N GLN A 131 2.76 8.34 -11.87
CA GLN A 131 4.14 7.87 -12.05
C GLN A 131 4.24 6.95 -13.27
N ARG A 132 5.46 6.74 -13.76
CA ARG A 132 5.69 5.85 -14.90
C ARG A 132 5.28 4.42 -14.57
N PRO A 133 4.55 3.72 -15.47
CA PRO A 133 4.23 2.31 -15.28
C PRO A 133 5.43 1.44 -15.64
N ALA A 134 5.62 0.33 -14.95
CA ALA A 134 6.60 -0.70 -15.32
C ALA A 134 6.05 -1.55 -16.48
N ALA A 135 6.13 -1.06 -17.70
CA ALA A 135 5.53 -1.69 -18.86
C ALA A 135 6.32 -2.90 -19.37
N GLN A 136 7.65 -2.74 -19.51
CA GLN A 136 8.52 -3.78 -20.11
C GLN A 136 8.66 -5.00 -19.21
N LEU A 137 8.70 -4.83 -17.89
CA LEU A 137 8.81 -5.93 -16.93
C LEU A 137 7.70 -6.98 -17.13
N SER A 138 6.49 -6.56 -17.55
CA SER A 138 5.39 -7.50 -17.83
C SER A 138 5.71 -8.52 -18.91
N GLU A 139 6.42 -8.11 -19.94
CA GLU A 139 6.80 -9.00 -21.04
C GLU A 139 7.92 -9.97 -20.59
N SER A 140 8.90 -9.46 -19.86
CA SER A 140 9.96 -10.29 -19.26
C SER A 140 9.38 -11.37 -18.33
N LEU A 141 8.41 -11.01 -17.47
CA LEU A 141 7.74 -11.97 -16.59
C LEU A 141 6.96 -13.04 -17.36
N ARG A 142 6.30 -12.67 -18.48
CA ARG A 142 5.64 -13.65 -19.36
C ARG A 142 6.63 -14.58 -20.03
N ALA A 143 7.75 -14.05 -20.50
CA ALA A 143 8.84 -14.86 -21.07
C ALA A 143 9.40 -15.86 -20.06
N ALA A 144 9.45 -15.49 -18.77
CA ALA A 144 9.80 -16.38 -17.66
C ALA A 144 8.67 -17.37 -17.27
N GLY A 145 7.56 -17.43 -18.01
CA GLY A 145 6.45 -18.35 -17.77
C GLY A 145 5.40 -17.90 -16.75
N ILE A 146 5.50 -16.69 -16.23
CA ILE A 146 4.55 -16.16 -15.24
C ILE A 146 3.26 -15.71 -15.93
N LYS A 147 2.13 -16.30 -15.54
CA LYS A 147 0.82 -15.91 -16.05
C LYS A 147 0.34 -14.63 -15.37
N LEU A 148 0.16 -13.58 -16.16
CA LEU A 148 -0.33 -12.28 -15.67
C LEU A 148 -1.80 -12.09 -15.99
N ARG A 149 -2.55 -11.54 -15.03
CA ARG A 149 -3.94 -11.10 -15.20
C ARG A 149 -4.07 -9.62 -14.86
N ARG A 150 -5.02 -8.96 -15.52
CA ARG A 150 -5.33 -7.58 -15.18
C ARG A 150 -6.34 -7.51 -14.04
N PHE A 151 -6.03 -6.68 -13.05
CA PHE A 151 -6.91 -6.38 -11.95
C PHE A 151 -7.34 -4.92 -12.00
N LYS A 152 -8.58 -4.65 -11.55
CA LYS A 152 -9.09 -3.31 -11.37
C LYS A 152 -8.97 -2.92 -9.89
N THR A 153 -8.50 -1.70 -9.63
CA THR A 153 -8.66 -1.04 -8.34
C THR A 153 -9.55 0.19 -8.51
N GLY A 154 -10.44 0.44 -7.54
CA GLY A 154 -11.25 1.66 -7.51
C GLY A 154 -10.62 2.69 -6.57
N THR A 155 -10.62 3.95 -6.97
CA THR A 155 -10.25 5.07 -6.11
C THR A 155 -11.45 6.02 -6.06
N PRO A 156 -11.97 6.39 -4.88
CA PRO A 156 -13.05 7.36 -4.78
C PRO A 156 -12.59 8.72 -5.29
N ALA A 157 -13.53 9.50 -5.83
CA ALA A 157 -13.26 10.86 -6.27
C ALA A 157 -12.74 11.70 -5.11
N ARG A 158 -11.75 12.55 -5.38
CA ARG A 158 -11.26 13.55 -4.44
C ARG A 158 -11.96 14.86 -4.70
N ILE A 159 -12.59 15.38 -3.66
CA ILE A 159 -13.41 16.60 -3.73
C ILE A 159 -12.69 17.70 -2.95
N LYS A 160 -12.79 18.94 -3.44
CA LYS A 160 -12.28 20.08 -2.65
C LYS A 160 -13.14 20.25 -1.41
N LYS A 161 -12.54 20.37 -0.23
CA LYS A 161 -13.25 20.57 1.04
C LYS A 161 -14.19 21.77 0.96
N SER A 162 -13.79 22.86 0.31
CA SER A 162 -14.60 24.07 0.13
C SER A 162 -15.84 23.90 -0.75
N SER A 163 -15.96 22.79 -1.48
CA SER A 163 -17.14 22.49 -2.34
C SER A 163 -18.11 21.53 -1.67
N ILE A 164 -17.88 21.13 -0.44
CA ILE A 164 -18.72 20.19 0.29
C ILE A 164 -19.69 20.99 1.17
N ASP A 165 -20.98 20.71 1.04
CA ASP A 165 -21.97 21.17 2.00
C ASP A 165 -22.08 20.16 3.14
N PHE A 166 -21.59 20.54 4.31
CA PHE A 166 -21.59 19.71 5.51
C PHE A 166 -22.90 19.77 6.30
N THR A 167 -23.85 20.62 5.92
CA THR A 167 -25.06 20.91 6.72
C THR A 167 -25.91 19.66 7.00
N ASN A 168 -25.95 18.73 6.04
CA ASN A 168 -26.75 17.51 6.13
C ASN A 168 -25.90 16.23 6.19
N LEU A 169 -24.61 16.33 6.47
CA LEU A 169 -23.73 15.18 6.56
C LEU A 169 -23.61 14.70 8.02
N GLU A 170 -23.78 13.42 8.21
CA GLU A 170 -23.52 12.77 9.49
C GLU A 170 -22.02 12.63 9.75
N VAL A 171 -21.55 13.09 10.91
CA VAL A 171 -20.18 12.90 11.34
C VAL A 171 -19.95 11.44 11.71
N GLN A 172 -18.99 10.80 11.09
CA GLN A 172 -18.58 9.44 11.45
C GLN A 172 -17.35 9.50 12.35
N GLU A 173 -17.57 9.40 13.64
CA GLU A 173 -16.51 9.39 14.64
C GLU A 173 -15.68 8.10 14.59
N GLY A 174 -14.47 8.15 15.14
CA GLY A 174 -13.63 6.98 15.37
C GLY A 174 -14.19 6.09 16.48
N ASP A 175 -13.55 4.95 16.67
CA ASP A 175 -13.90 4.05 17.77
C ASP A 175 -13.26 4.51 19.07
N GLU A 176 -14.02 4.41 20.17
CA GLU A 176 -13.52 4.55 21.53
C GLU A 176 -13.93 3.33 22.37
N PRO A 177 -12.99 2.74 23.12
CA PRO A 177 -11.56 3.05 23.18
C PRO A 177 -10.84 2.69 21.87
N ILE A 178 -9.73 3.39 21.60
CA ILE A 178 -8.88 3.09 20.47
C ILE A 178 -8.21 1.73 20.66
N VAL A 179 -8.32 0.87 19.66
CA VAL A 179 -7.57 -0.40 19.61
C VAL A 179 -6.44 -0.25 18.58
N PRO A 180 -5.16 -0.20 19.01
CA PRO A 180 -4.04 -0.07 18.11
C PRO A 180 -3.93 -1.27 17.17
N ARG A 181 -3.20 -1.11 16.08
CA ARG A 181 -2.95 -2.19 15.12
C ARG A 181 -1.78 -3.05 15.52
N SER A 182 -0.73 -2.45 16.04
CA SER A 182 0.43 -3.14 16.56
C SER A 182 0.28 -3.41 18.05
N GLU A 183 0.64 -4.60 18.46
CA GLU A 183 0.66 -4.98 19.87
C GLU A 183 1.75 -4.23 20.65
N GLU A 184 2.76 -3.69 19.95
CA GLU A 184 3.82 -2.89 20.56
C GLU A 184 3.37 -1.48 20.97
N HIS A 185 2.25 -0.96 20.45
CA HIS A 185 1.77 0.40 20.69
C HIS A 185 0.57 0.47 21.64
N THR A 186 0.49 -0.38 22.64
CA THR A 186 -0.68 -0.46 23.53
C THR A 186 -0.84 0.73 24.50
N SER A 187 0.10 1.66 24.59
CA SER A 187 0.11 2.68 25.66
C SER A 187 0.08 4.16 25.23
N GLU A 188 0.23 4.50 23.95
CA GLU A 188 0.52 5.91 23.57
C GLU A 188 -0.37 6.53 22.47
N LEU A 189 -1.49 5.92 22.11
CA LEU A 189 -2.35 6.47 21.05
C LEU A 189 -3.27 7.58 21.57
N GLN A 190 -2.95 8.82 21.21
CA GLN A 190 -3.88 9.94 21.35
C GLN A 190 -4.88 9.93 20.20
N SER A 191 -6.18 9.95 20.53
CA SER A 191 -7.23 10.13 19.54
C SER A 191 -7.19 11.55 18.98
N HIS A 192 -6.89 11.69 17.71
CA HIS A 192 -7.16 12.93 16.99
C HIS A 192 -8.55 12.83 16.35
N SER A 193 -9.55 13.32 17.07
CA SER A 193 -10.95 13.38 16.62
C SER A 193 -11.17 14.56 15.68
N TYR A 194 -10.60 14.55 14.48
CA TYR A 194 -10.95 15.54 13.46
C TYR A 194 -10.87 14.93 12.05
N LEU A 195 -11.95 14.23 11.66
CA LEU A 195 -12.29 14.03 10.26
C LEU A 195 -13.74 14.45 10.07
N VAL A 196 -13.91 15.64 9.53
CA VAL A 196 -15.14 16.10 8.92
C VAL A 196 -15.11 15.76 7.43
#